data_638171ac97cb87c36bb580a79099016b
#
_entry.id   638171ac97cb87c36bb580a79099016b
#
_cell.length_a   1.000
_cell.length_b   1.000
_cell.length_c   1.000
_cell.angle_alpha   90.00
_cell.angle_beta   90.00
_cell.angle_gamma   90.00
#
_symmetry.space_group_name_H-M   'P 1'
#
loop_
_entity.id
_entity.type
_entity.pdbx_description
1 polymer ?
#
loop_
_entity_poly.entity_id
_entity_poly.type
_entity_poly.pdbx_seq_one_letter_code
_entity_poly.pdbx_strand_id
1 'polypeptide(L)'
;MSTASRSIGVAAETTDPEDVRVGETLKALLFRTEQTPEGFLVRRPITHAELAGQVRTTRSPRGVSRGYITQICNGEKHLTNAVLYQIARYLGVNPIAIKRPDLDPQQQLLIAA
;
A
#
# COMPACT_ATOMS: atom_id res chain seq x y z
N MET A 1 7.22 12.66 -30.63
CA MET A 1 7.14 12.65 -30.03
C MET A 1 7.01 12.70 -29.53
N SER A 2 6.69 12.64 -29.53
CA SER A 2 6.44 12.49 -28.78
C SER A 2 6.08 12.52 -28.24
N THR A 3 5.72 12.49 -28.39
CA THR A 3 5.31 12.31 -27.65
C THR A 3 4.96 12.32 -27.01
N ALA A 4 4.71 12.22 -27.28
CA ALA A 4 4.32 12.00 -26.46
C ALA A 4 4.05 12.23 -25.91
N SER A 5 3.79 12.27 -26.08
CA SER A 5 3.58 12.28 -25.30
C SER A 5 3.26 12.67 -24.75
N ARG A 6 2.88 12.68 -24.95
CA ARG A 6 2.67 12.87 -24.22
C ARG A 6 2.18 13.07 -23.65
N SER A 7 1.90 13.02 -23.61
CA SER A 7 1.63 13.02 -22.82
C SER A 7 1.28 13.10 -22.23
N ILE A 8 0.93 12.98 -22.58
CA ILE A 8 0.77 12.96 -21.87
C ILE A 8 0.60 13.09 -21.11
N GLY A 9 0.34 13.00 -20.98
CA GLY A 9 0.37 12.96 -20.06
C GLY A 9 0.19 13.10 -19.29
N VAL A 10 -0.12 13.08 -19.42
CA VAL A 10 -0.06 13.20 -18.47
C VAL A 10 0.10 12.68 -17.62
N ALA A 11 -0.32 12.50 -17.76
CA ALA A 11 -0.08 12.06 -16.75
C ALA A 11 0.71 11.42 -16.31
N ALA A 12 0.83 11.07 -16.95
CA ALA A 12 1.49 10.51 -16.34
C ALA A 12 2.36 10.82 -15.85
N GLU A 13 2.30 11.20 -16.41
CA GLU A 13 3.05 11.54 -16.08
C GLU A 13 3.66 11.44 -15.11
N THR A 14 3.42 11.10 -14.83
CA THR A 14 3.81 11.49 -13.56
C THR A 14 3.85 10.37 -12.57
N THR A 15 3.75 9.18 -12.99
CA THR A 15 3.78 8.02 -12.11
C THR A 15 5.23 7.73 -11.77
N ASP A 16 5.58 7.91 -10.50
CA ASP A 16 6.91 7.62 -9.99
C ASP A 16 7.13 6.11 -9.95
N PRO A 17 8.23 5.59 -10.51
CA PRO A 17 8.50 4.14 -10.43
C PRO A 17 8.54 3.60 -9.00
N GLU A 18 8.97 4.40 -8.05
CA GLU A 18 8.95 3.98 -6.65
C GLU A 18 7.51 3.81 -6.16
N ASP A 19 6.64 4.74 -6.50
CA ASP A 19 5.24 4.65 -6.09
C ASP A 19 4.56 3.44 -6.72
N VAL A 20 4.89 3.11 -7.96
CA VAL A 20 4.37 1.92 -8.62
C VAL A 20 4.83 0.66 -7.88
N ARG A 21 6.09 0.59 -7.53
CA ARG A 21 6.64 -0.57 -6.82
C ARG A 21 6.02 -0.73 -5.45
N VAL A 22 5.87 0.38 -4.71
CA VAL A 22 5.22 0.37 -3.40
C VAL A 22 3.78 -0.09 -3.53
N GLY A 23 3.06 0.39 -4.54
CA GLY A 23 1.68 -0.01 -4.77
C GLY A 23 1.54 -1.49 -5.07
N GLU A 24 2.46 -2.04 -5.86
CA GLU A 24 2.43 -3.46 -6.18
C GLU A 24 2.75 -4.31 -4.96
N THR A 25 3.70 -3.87 -4.14
CA THR A 25 4.01 -4.55 -2.89
C THR A 25 2.79 -4.55 -1.98
N LEU A 26 2.11 -3.41 -1.88
CA LEU A 26 0.93 -3.30 -1.04
C LEU A 26 -0.18 -4.23 -1.52
N LYS A 27 -0.43 -4.29 -2.84
CA LYS A 27 -1.41 -5.21 -3.39
C LYS A 27 -1.13 -6.66 -3.00
N ALA A 28 0.15 -7.03 -3.01
CA ALA A 28 0.55 -8.39 -2.67
C ALA A 28 0.35 -8.70 -1.19
N LEU A 29 0.31 -7.67 -0.33
CA LEU A 29 0.14 -7.84 1.11
C LEU A 29 -1.31 -7.74 1.57
N LEU A 30 -2.25 -7.43 0.67
CA LEU A 30 -3.65 -7.23 1.04
C LEU A 30 -4.39 -8.56 1.16
N PHE A 31 -3.88 -9.42 2.05
CA PHE A 31 -4.49 -10.69 2.37
C PHE A 31 -4.37 -10.93 3.86
N ARG A 32 -5.37 -11.64 4.39
CA ARG A 32 -5.42 -12.02 5.80
C ARG A 32 -5.60 -13.52 5.87
N THR A 33 -4.91 -14.18 6.80
CA THR A 33 -5.12 -15.58 7.07
C THR A 33 -6.19 -15.70 8.16
N GLU A 34 -7.24 -16.47 7.86
CA GLU A 34 -8.32 -16.71 8.81
C GLU A 34 -8.52 -18.20 9.00
N GLN A 35 -8.97 -18.58 10.21
CA GLN A 35 -9.27 -19.96 10.50
C GLN A 35 -10.77 -20.18 10.33
N THR A 36 -11.12 -21.24 9.55
CA THR A 36 -12.52 -21.61 9.38
C THR A 36 -13.04 -22.30 10.64
N PRO A 37 -14.37 -22.42 10.79
CA PRO A 37 -14.93 -23.19 11.91
C PRO A 37 -14.43 -24.63 11.96
N GLU A 38 -14.04 -25.20 10.81
CA GLU A 38 -13.51 -26.56 10.74
C GLU A 38 -12.02 -26.62 11.08
N GLY A 39 -11.38 -25.49 11.31
CA GLY A 39 -9.97 -25.46 11.69
C GLY A 39 -9.00 -25.26 10.54
N PHE A 40 -9.47 -25.06 9.32
CA PHE A 40 -8.60 -24.85 8.18
C PHE A 40 -8.16 -23.39 8.11
N LEU A 41 -6.92 -23.15 7.63
CA LEU A 41 -6.43 -21.80 7.39
C LEU A 41 -6.71 -21.42 5.94
N VAL A 42 -7.32 -20.25 5.74
CA VAL A 42 -7.64 -19.76 4.40
C VAL A 42 -7.11 -18.33 4.27
N ARG A 43 -6.71 -17.96 3.04
CA ARG A 43 -6.34 -16.58 2.73
C ARG A 43 -7.59 -15.85 2.27
N ARG A 44 -7.83 -14.70 2.88
CA ARG A 44 -8.96 -13.86 2.52
C ARG A 44 -8.42 -12.51 2.06
N PRO A 45 -8.87 -12.00 0.90
CA PRO A 45 -8.42 -10.68 0.44
C PRO A 45 -8.95 -9.59 1.36
N ILE A 46 -8.10 -8.58 1.58
CA ILE A 46 -8.48 -7.35 2.28
C ILE A 46 -8.88 -6.35 1.21
N THR A 47 -10.11 -5.86 1.25
CA THR A 47 -10.59 -4.93 0.25
C THR A 47 -10.01 -3.54 0.49
N HIS A 48 -9.97 -2.73 -0.57
CA HIS A 48 -9.53 -1.35 -0.45
C HIS A 48 -10.43 -0.56 0.50
N ALA A 49 -11.72 -0.86 0.50
CA ALA A 49 -12.66 -0.19 1.40
C ALA A 49 -12.37 -0.54 2.86
N GLU A 50 -12.06 -1.79 3.13
CA GLU A 50 -11.72 -2.22 4.48
C GLU A 50 -10.46 -1.51 4.96
N LEU A 51 -9.42 -1.50 4.14
CA LEU A 51 -8.17 -0.84 4.51
C LEU A 51 -8.37 0.66 4.67
N ALA A 52 -9.17 1.27 3.79
CA ALA A 52 -9.42 2.71 3.86
C ALA A 52 -10.03 3.12 5.19
N GLY A 53 -10.90 2.30 5.76
CA GLY A 53 -11.51 2.58 7.05
C GLY A 53 -10.53 2.52 8.21
N GLN A 54 -9.37 1.91 8.02
CA GLN A 54 -8.35 1.77 9.06
C GLN A 54 -7.29 2.87 9.00
N VAL A 55 -7.28 3.68 7.94
CA VAL A 55 -6.29 4.74 7.75
C VAL A 55 -6.93 6.06 8.11
N ARG A 56 -6.46 6.67 9.20
CA ARG A 56 -7.04 7.92 9.70
C ARG A 56 -5.99 9.02 9.64
N THR A 57 -6.42 10.16 9.13
CA THR A 57 -5.55 11.33 9.02
C THR A 57 -6.24 12.53 9.67
N THR A 58 -5.50 13.63 9.82
CA THR A 58 -6.08 14.86 10.33
C THR A 58 -7.27 15.32 9.51
N ARG A 59 -7.18 15.15 8.18
CA ARG A 59 -8.26 15.54 7.26
C ARG A 59 -9.39 14.51 7.23
N SER A 60 -9.08 13.25 7.55
CA SER A 60 -10.04 12.15 7.44
C SER A 60 -10.00 11.32 8.72
N PRO A 61 -10.52 11.87 9.83
CA PRO A 61 -10.42 11.17 11.11
C PRO A 61 -11.24 9.89 11.18
N ARG A 62 -12.17 9.70 10.25
CA ARG A 62 -12.98 8.47 10.19
C ARG A 62 -12.47 7.47 9.18
N GLY A 63 -11.35 7.78 8.55
CA GLY A 63 -10.76 6.94 7.51
C GLY A 63 -10.71 7.68 6.20
N VAL A 64 -9.88 7.17 5.28
CA VAL A 64 -9.75 7.74 3.95
C VAL A 64 -10.73 7.04 3.01
N SER A 65 -10.83 7.51 1.76
CA SER A 65 -11.72 6.90 0.79
C SER A 65 -11.09 5.65 0.19
N ARG A 66 -11.95 4.74 -0.28
CA ARG A 66 -11.49 3.56 -1.01
C ARG A 66 -10.69 3.99 -2.25
N GLY A 67 -11.14 5.05 -2.93
CA GLY A 67 -10.44 5.53 -4.11
C GLY A 67 -9.02 5.97 -3.82
N TYR A 68 -8.79 6.56 -2.64
CA TYR A 68 -7.44 6.95 -2.25
C TYR A 68 -6.52 5.73 -2.12
N ILE A 69 -7.01 4.66 -1.48
CA ILE A 69 -6.25 3.42 -1.38
C ILE A 69 -6.00 2.82 -2.76
N THR A 70 -7.01 2.83 -3.62
CA THR A 70 -6.86 2.33 -4.99
C THR A 70 -5.77 3.08 -5.74
N GLN A 71 -5.72 4.41 -5.58
CA GLN A 71 -4.70 5.22 -6.25
C GLN A 71 -3.30 4.90 -5.73
N ILE A 72 -3.16 4.64 -4.42
CA ILE A 72 -1.87 4.23 -3.87
C ILE A 72 -1.46 2.88 -4.46
N CYS A 73 -2.37 1.92 -4.52
CA CYS A 73 -2.08 0.60 -5.05
C CYS A 73 -1.72 0.63 -6.54
N ASN A 74 -2.26 1.58 -7.27
CA ASN A 74 -1.98 1.72 -8.71
C ASN A 74 -0.75 2.57 -8.97
N GLY A 75 -0.09 3.09 -7.93
CA GLY A 75 1.09 3.92 -8.09
C GLY A 75 0.77 5.35 -8.50
N GLU A 76 -0.48 5.77 -8.40
CA GLU A 76 -0.92 7.10 -8.80
C GLU A 76 -0.76 8.12 -7.70
N LYS A 77 -0.57 7.67 -6.46
CA LYS A 77 -0.36 8.54 -5.32
C LYS A 77 0.79 8.04 -4.47
N HIS A 78 1.54 8.98 -3.95
CA HIS A 78 2.64 8.67 -3.05
C HIS A 78 2.11 8.21 -1.70
N LEU A 79 2.71 7.17 -1.15
CA LEU A 79 2.37 6.66 0.16
C LEU A 79 3.17 7.43 1.21
N THR A 80 2.48 8.32 1.92
CA THR A 80 3.15 9.12 2.96
C THR A 80 3.45 8.25 4.18
N ASN A 81 4.41 8.70 5.00
CA ASN A 81 4.79 7.92 6.18
C ASN A 81 3.64 7.76 7.17
N ALA A 82 2.82 8.80 7.34
CA ALA A 82 1.70 8.72 8.27
C ALA A 82 0.72 7.62 7.86
N VAL A 83 0.42 7.53 6.57
CA VAL A 83 -0.48 6.51 6.04
C VAL A 83 0.20 5.14 6.08
N LEU A 84 1.49 5.12 5.73
CA LEU A 84 2.28 3.90 5.71
C LEU A 84 2.26 3.18 7.06
N TYR A 85 2.48 3.92 8.14
CA TYR A 85 2.52 3.31 9.47
C TYR A 85 1.16 2.72 9.86
N GLN A 86 0.07 3.37 9.48
CA GLN A 86 -1.26 2.85 9.80
C GLN A 86 -1.58 1.60 9.01
N ILE A 87 -1.22 1.59 7.72
CA ILE A 87 -1.40 0.40 6.88
C ILE A 87 -0.57 -0.76 7.41
N ALA A 88 0.70 -0.51 7.73
CA ALA A 88 1.59 -1.55 8.23
C ALA A 88 1.09 -2.13 9.54
N ARG A 89 0.57 -1.27 10.42
CA ARG A 89 0.02 -1.73 11.70
C ARG A 89 -1.19 -2.63 11.45
N TYR A 90 -2.07 -2.23 10.56
CA TYR A 90 -3.27 -3.02 10.28
C TYR A 90 -2.92 -4.37 9.67
N LEU A 91 -1.94 -4.39 8.77
CA LEU A 91 -1.50 -5.63 8.11
C LEU A 91 -0.57 -6.47 8.98
N GLY A 92 -0.04 -5.90 10.07
CA GLY A 92 0.87 -6.63 10.94
C GLY A 92 2.24 -6.83 10.34
N VAL A 93 2.71 -5.90 9.51
CA VAL A 93 4.01 -6.01 8.85
C VAL A 93 4.88 -4.82 9.23
N ASN A 94 6.19 -4.97 9.02
CA ASN A 94 7.13 -3.87 9.19
C ASN A 94 6.90 -2.85 8.08
N PRO A 95 6.81 -1.53 8.39
CA PRO A 95 6.63 -0.52 7.35
C PRO A 95 7.68 -0.58 6.25
N ILE A 96 8.93 -0.94 6.59
CA ILE A 96 9.99 -1.04 5.60
C ILE A 96 9.72 -2.15 4.59
N ALA A 97 8.98 -3.20 4.99
CA ALA A 97 8.63 -4.27 4.05
C ALA A 97 7.75 -3.75 2.92
N ILE A 98 7.00 -2.68 3.15
CA ILE A 98 6.18 -2.06 2.10
C ILE A 98 7.02 -1.11 1.26
N LYS A 99 7.82 -0.26 1.89
CA LYS A 99 8.62 0.75 1.19
C LYS A 99 9.85 0.17 0.48
N ARG A 100 10.50 -0.78 1.10
CA ARG A 100 11.75 -1.36 0.60
C ARG A 100 11.68 -2.87 0.64
N PRO A 101 10.82 -3.48 -0.18
CA PRO A 101 10.70 -4.95 -0.23
C PRO A 101 11.96 -5.61 -0.78
N ASP A 102 12.85 -4.83 -1.41
CA ASP A 102 14.13 -5.32 -1.93
C ASP A 102 15.15 -5.63 -0.84
N LEU A 103 14.94 -5.12 0.39
CA LEU A 103 15.83 -5.39 1.49
C LEU A 103 15.44 -6.70 2.17
N ASP A 104 16.44 -7.47 2.64
CA ASP A 104 16.11 -8.68 3.38
C ASP A 104 15.59 -8.29 4.79
N PRO A 105 14.98 -9.25 5.51
CA PRO A 105 14.39 -8.93 6.82
C PRO A 105 15.37 -8.32 7.81
N GLN A 106 16.63 -8.73 7.78
CA GLN A 106 17.63 -8.19 8.70
C GLN A 106 17.95 -6.74 8.39
N GLN A 107 18.08 -6.40 7.10
CA GLN A 107 18.30 -5.04 6.67
C GLN A 107 17.10 -4.15 7.01
N GLN A 108 15.89 -4.66 6.88
CA GLN A 108 14.70 -3.93 7.25
C GLN A 108 14.67 -3.60 8.73
N LEU A 109 15.09 -4.53 9.57
CA LEU A 109 15.15 -4.30 11.01
C LEU A 109 16.17 -3.24 11.37
N LEU A 110 17.32 -3.23 10.71
CA LEU A 110 18.35 -2.22 10.97
C LEU A 110 17.88 -0.82 10.63
N ILE A 111 17.12 -0.68 9.53
CA ILE A 111 16.59 0.61 9.11
C ILE A 111 15.46 1.06 10.03
N ALA A 112 14.63 0.12 10.48
CA ALA A 112 13.48 0.43 11.31
C ALA A 112 13.86 0.73 12.75
N ALA A 113 15.02 0.27 13.18
CA ALA A 113 15.51 0.55 14.53
C ALA A 113 16.02 2.00 14.61
#